data_cb82d5cc507fc51d0eb85f251c301968
#
_entry.id   cb82d5cc507fc51d0eb85f251c301968
#
_cell.length_a   1.000
_cell.length_b   1.000
_cell.length_c   1.000
_cell.angle_alpha   90.00
_cell.angle_beta   90.00
_cell.angle_gamma   90.00
#
_symmetry.space_group_name_H-M   'P 1'
#
loop_
_entity.id
_entity.type
_entity.pdbx_description
1 polymer ?
#
loop_
_entity_poly.entity_id
_entity_poly.type
_entity_poly.pdbx_seq_one_letter_code
_entity_poly.pdbx_strand_id
1 'polypeptide(L)'
;MDLPWNDERSNQFITNVGLITSDGPFGPNVMACEWTHHISYQPGLIAVSLGHTKATVENIRTTKEFGVNLCASDQSILASVAGGYTGSMYDKVNALKEIGFEFYKAKKINSLMVKGAALNIECRLYKEITLGDHITFVGEVVEASNNPDKVPLAYHKGKYWAMDKNLVKPSMEERERIKKVVEKHSR
;
A
#
# COMPACT_ATOMS: atom_id res chain seq x y z
N MET A 1 -2.88 -4.22 -26.10
CA MET A 1 -4.23 -4.30 -25.49
C MET A 1 -4.17 -3.62 -24.15
N ASP A 2 -5.09 -2.70 -23.89
CA ASP A 2 -5.14 -1.95 -22.63
C ASP A 2 -6.04 -2.67 -21.61
N LEU A 3 -5.81 -2.40 -20.33
CA LEU A 3 -6.62 -2.84 -19.21
C LEU A 3 -7.02 -1.60 -18.41
N PRO A 4 -7.98 -0.79 -18.88
CA PRO A 4 -8.34 0.45 -18.22
C PRO A 4 -8.97 0.19 -16.85
N TRP A 5 -8.95 1.21 -16.02
CA TRP A 5 -9.63 1.18 -14.72
C TRP A 5 -11.13 0.88 -14.90
N ASN A 6 -11.69 0.01 -14.07
CA ASN A 6 -13.04 -0.56 -14.19
C ASN A 6 -13.26 -1.59 -15.30
N ASP A 7 -12.23 -2.02 -16.05
CA ASP A 7 -12.36 -3.22 -16.89
C ASP A 7 -12.60 -4.46 -16.01
N GLU A 8 -13.51 -5.34 -16.40
CA GLU A 8 -13.83 -6.55 -15.64
C GLU A 8 -12.61 -7.45 -15.40
N ARG A 9 -11.64 -7.43 -16.30
CA ARG A 9 -10.39 -8.19 -16.18
C ARG A 9 -9.45 -7.57 -15.16
N SER A 10 -9.29 -6.24 -15.16
CA SER A 10 -8.49 -5.52 -14.16
C SER A 10 -9.11 -5.64 -12.77
N ASN A 11 -10.43 -5.70 -12.68
CA ASN A 11 -11.17 -5.89 -11.44
C ASN A 11 -11.01 -7.29 -10.80
N GLN A 12 -10.38 -8.26 -11.48
CA GLN A 12 -10.07 -9.57 -10.86
C GLN A 12 -8.87 -9.50 -9.90
N PHE A 13 -8.04 -8.47 -9.99
CA PHE A 13 -6.95 -8.30 -9.04
C PHE A 13 -7.48 -7.96 -7.65
N ILE A 14 -6.98 -8.67 -6.64
CA ILE A 14 -7.16 -8.34 -5.23
C ILE A 14 -5.91 -7.61 -4.80
N THR A 15 -6.07 -6.42 -4.22
CA THR A 15 -4.97 -5.60 -3.76
C THR A 15 -5.13 -5.27 -2.27
N ASN A 16 -4.04 -4.90 -1.62
CA ASN A 16 -4.11 -4.25 -0.33
C ASN A 16 -4.47 -2.77 -0.51
N VAL A 17 -4.78 -2.10 0.58
CA VAL A 17 -4.95 -0.64 0.60
C VAL A 17 -3.73 -0.03 1.29
N GLY A 18 -2.78 0.45 0.49
CA GLY A 18 -1.66 1.24 1.00
C GLY A 18 -2.09 2.70 1.21
N LEU A 19 -1.90 3.20 2.41
CA LEU A 19 -2.04 4.62 2.72
C LEU A 19 -0.66 5.26 2.62
N ILE A 20 -0.40 5.93 1.50
CA ILE A 20 0.91 6.55 1.24
C ILE A 20 0.90 7.95 1.83
N THR A 21 1.76 8.18 2.81
CA THR A 21 1.96 9.48 3.43
C THR A 21 3.23 10.14 2.89
N SER A 22 3.18 11.44 2.72
CA SER A 22 4.27 12.25 2.21
C SER A 22 4.16 13.67 2.75
N ASP A 23 5.26 14.40 2.77
CA ASP A 23 5.30 15.85 3.00
C ASP A 23 6.09 16.49 1.87
N GLY A 24 5.93 17.79 1.63
CA GLY A 24 6.64 18.48 0.55
C GLY A 24 5.89 19.70 0.05
N PRO A 25 5.97 20.03 -1.25
CA PRO A 25 5.35 21.26 -1.79
C PRO A 25 3.85 21.40 -1.54
N PHE A 26 3.14 20.27 -1.45
CA PHE A 26 1.71 20.25 -1.14
C PHE A 26 1.41 20.06 0.35
N GLY A 27 2.42 20.14 1.22
CA GLY A 27 2.30 19.89 2.66
C GLY A 27 2.04 18.41 2.98
N PRO A 28 1.76 18.11 4.27
CA PRO A 28 1.43 16.76 4.72
C PRO A 28 0.23 16.20 3.97
N ASN A 29 0.39 15.03 3.36
CA ASN A 29 -0.66 14.40 2.58
C ASN A 29 -0.73 12.90 2.84
N VAL A 30 -1.91 12.33 2.63
CA VAL A 30 -2.16 10.88 2.61
C VAL A 30 -2.99 10.53 1.39
N MET A 31 -2.63 9.44 0.68
CA MET A 31 -3.42 8.92 -0.43
C MET A 31 -3.59 7.41 -0.34
N ALA A 32 -4.74 6.89 -0.76
CA ALA A 32 -4.91 5.46 -0.94
C ALA A 32 -4.28 5.02 -2.25
N CYS A 33 -3.52 3.93 -2.19
CA CYS A 33 -2.83 3.33 -3.31
C CYS A 33 -3.05 1.82 -3.30
N GLU A 34 -3.68 1.29 -4.35
CA GLU A 34 -3.90 -0.15 -4.53
C GLU A 34 -2.60 -0.88 -4.85
N TRP A 35 -1.74 -0.27 -5.67
CA TRP A 35 -0.50 -0.90 -6.15
C TRP A 35 0.65 -0.61 -5.19
N THR A 36 0.57 -1.25 -4.03
CA THR A 36 1.53 -1.14 -2.94
C THR A 36 2.02 -2.54 -2.58
N HIS A 37 3.30 -2.85 -2.82
CA HIS A 37 3.81 -4.20 -2.66
C HIS A 37 5.22 -4.23 -2.05
N HIS A 38 5.45 -5.23 -1.19
CA HIS A 38 6.79 -5.62 -0.79
C HIS A 38 7.45 -6.40 -1.93
N ILE A 39 8.60 -5.95 -2.42
CA ILE A 39 9.22 -6.46 -3.64
C ILE A 39 10.64 -7.02 -3.45
N SER A 40 11.26 -6.80 -2.30
CA SER A 40 12.59 -7.35 -1.98
C SER A 40 12.76 -7.46 -0.47
N TYR A 41 13.39 -8.55 -0.04
CA TYR A 41 13.72 -8.79 1.37
C TYR A 41 15.07 -8.18 1.76
N GLN A 42 16.06 -8.16 0.85
CA GLN A 42 17.41 -7.70 1.14
C GLN A 42 18.03 -7.01 -0.08
N PRO A 43 18.10 -5.65 -0.07
CA PRO A 43 17.49 -4.77 0.94
C PRO A 43 15.96 -4.88 0.95
N GLY A 44 15.33 -4.47 2.06
CA GLY A 44 13.88 -4.38 2.14
C GLY A 44 13.38 -3.27 1.22
N LEU A 45 12.60 -3.62 0.18
CA LEU A 45 12.08 -2.63 -0.77
C LEU A 45 10.55 -2.74 -0.89
N ILE A 46 9.91 -1.58 -0.91
CA ILE A 46 8.48 -1.42 -1.15
C ILE A 46 8.27 -0.64 -2.45
N ALA A 47 7.40 -1.15 -3.33
CA ALA A 47 6.97 -0.44 -4.52
C ALA A 47 5.58 0.15 -4.31
N VAL A 48 5.39 1.41 -4.72
CA VAL A 48 4.10 2.09 -4.79
C VAL A 48 3.95 2.72 -6.16
N SER A 49 2.86 2.43 -6.89
CA SER A 49 2.64 2.96 -8.23
C SER A 49 1.53 4.00 -8.21
N LEU A 50 1.85 5.22 -8.59
CA LEU A 50 1.00 6.41 -8.48
C LEU A 50 0.76 7.03 -9.86
N GLY A 51 -0.47 7.48 -10.13
CA GLY A 51 -0.76 8.26 -11.33
C GLY A 51 0.02 9.59 -11.33
N HIS A 52 0.48 10.02 -12.51
CA HIS A 52 1.40 11.16 -12.70
C HIS A 52 0.98 12.48 -12.04
N THR A 53 -0.32 12.74 -11.90
CA THR A 53 -0.86 14.03 -11.43
C THR A 53 -1.12 14.09 -9.92
N LYS A 54 -0.75 13.05 -9.19
CA LYS A 54 -1.01 13.01 -7.73
C LYS A 54 -0.04 13.94 -6.97
N ALA A 55 -0.55 14.71 -6.01
CA ALA A 55 0.26 15.58 -5.14
C ALA A 55 1.40 14.80 -4.44
N THR A 56 1.13 13.54 -4.08
CA THR A 56 2.13 12.63 -3.48
C THR A 56 3.34 12.42 -4.38
N VAL A 57 3.18 12.42 -5.71
CA VAL A 57 4.30 12.28 -6.68
C VAL A 57 5.30 13.42 -6.49
N GLU A 58 4.83 14.65 -6.47
CA GLU A 58 5.68 15.83 -6.32
C GLU A 58 6.31 15.93 -4.94
N ASN A 59 5.53 15.59 -3.89
CA ASN A 59 6.06 15.51 -2.53
C ASN A 59 7.23 14.52 -2.46
N ILE A 60 7.07 13.28 -2.96
CA ILE A 60 8.13 12.25 -2.94
C ILE A 60 9.34 12.69 -3.78
N ARG A 61 9.12 13.28 -4.95
CA ARG A 61 10.21 13.77 -5.80
C ARG A 61 11.06 14.82 -5.11
N THR A 62 10.41 15.70 -4.35
CA THR A 62 11.09 16.79 -3.65
C THR A 62 11.83 16.28 -2.42
N THR A 63 11.17 15.51 -1.57
CA THR A 63 11.74 15.12 -0.27
C THR A 63 12.52 13.81 -0.30
N LYS A 64 12.31 12.98 -1.32
CA LYS A 64 12.89 11.63 -1.45
C LYS A 64 12.50 10.69 -0.31
N GLU A 65 11.36 10.95 0.32
CA GLU A 65 10.87 10.19 1.47
C GLU A 65 9.35 9.99 1.38
N PHE A 66 8.87 8.86 1.89
CA PHE A 66 7.43 8.59 2.01
C PHE A 66 7.15 7.51 3.05
N GLY A 67 5.98 7.58 3.66
CA GLY A 67 5.46 6.53 4.54
C GLY A 67 4.52 5.60 3.78
N VAL A 68 4.57 4.31 4.09
CA VAL A 68 3.63 3.30 3.64
C VAL A 68 2.92 2.73 4.85
N ASN A 69 1.61 2.89 4.91
CA ASN A 69 0.81 2.40 6.02
C ASN A 69 -0.23 1.43 5.44
N LEU A 70 -0.20 0.15 5.78
CA LEU A 70 -1.24 -0.78 5.35
C LEU A 70 -2.51 -0.50 6.15
N CYS A 71 -3.54 -0.06 5.46
CA CYS A 71 -4.83 0.28 6.05
C CYS A 71 -5.40 -0.92 6.82
N ALA A 72 -5.86 -0.70 8.04
CA ALA A 72 -6.55 -1.71 8.81
C ALA A 72 -8.04 -1.80 8.43
N SER A 73 -8.67 -2.94 8.66
CA SER A 73 -10.07 -3.20 8.29
C SER A 73 -11.07 -2.25 8.95
N ASP A 74 -10.72 -1.66 10.08
CA ASP A 74 -11.52 -0.64 10.79
C ASP A 74 -11.25 0.79 10.32
N GLN A 75 -10.40 0.99 9.31
CA GLN A 75 -10.02 2.30 8.77
C GLN A 75 -10.57 2.56 7.34
N SER A 76 -11.67 1.90 6.95
CA SER A 76 -12.25 2.05 5.60
C SER A 76 -12.67 3.49 5.26
N ILE A 77 -13.12 4.27 6.25
CA ILE A 77 -13.45 5.70 6.08
C ILE A 77 -12.18 6.49 5.74
N LEU A 78 -11.07 6.25 6.46
CA LEU A 78 -9.79 6.88 6.17
C LEU A 78 -9.33 6.56 4.74
N ALA A 79 -9.41 5.29 4.33
CA ALA A 79 -9.08 4.87 2.97
C ALA A 79 -9.94 5.58 1.92
N SER A 80 -11.25 5.74 2.17
CA SER A 80 -12.19 6.42 1.27
C SER A 80 -11.84 7.91 1.11
N VAL A 81 -11.52 8.61 2.19
CA VAL A 81 -11.10 10.01 2.14
C VAL A 81 -9.75 10.14 1.44
N ALA A 82 -8.78 9.29 1.79
CA ALA A 82 -7.45 9.32 1.20
C ALA A 82 -7.45 9.07 -0.31
N GLY A 83 -8.35 8.22 -0.80
CA GLY A 83 -8.50 7.87 -2.23
C GLY A 83 -9.44 8.79 -3.01
N GLY A 84 -10.51 9.28 -2.38
CA GLY A 84 -11.58 10.04 -3.04
C GLY A 84 -11.27 11.52 -3.28
N TYR A 85 -10.29 12.09 -2.59
CA TYR A 85 -9.94 13.50 -2.69
C TYR A 85 -8.50 13.72 -3.12
N THR A 86 -8.23 14.79 -3.89
CA THR A 86 -6.87 15.11 -4.32
C THR A 86 -6.15 16.04 -3.32
N GLY A 87 -4.91 15.67 -2.96
CA GLY A 87 -4.10 16.43 -2.00
C GLY A 87 -3.61 17.78 -2.50
N SER A 88 -3.73 18.08 -3.81
CA SER A 88 -3.45 19.42 -4.34
C SER A 88 -4.57 20.42 -4.09
N MET A 89 -5.77 19.94 -3.74
CA MET A 89 -6.95 20.81 -3.50
C MET A 89 -7.45 20.76 -2.05
N TYR A 90 -7.16 19.68 -1.33
CA TYR A 90 -7.73 19.43 0.00
C TYR A 90 -6.67 19.02 1.00
N ASP A 91 -6.68 19.63 2.19
CA ASP A 91 -5.91 19.19 3.35
C ASP A 91 -6.60 17.98 3.99
N LYS A 92 -6.32 16.81 3.42
CA LYS A 92 -6.92 15.54 3.86
C LYS A 92 -6.46 15.11 5.25
N VAL A 93 -5.24 15.49 5.64
CA VAL A 93 -4.71 15.12 6.96
C VAL A 93 -5.50 15.81 8.06
N ASN A 94 -5.74 17.13 7.93
CA ASN A 94 -6.53 17.86 8.93
C ASN A 94 -8.00 17.45 8.89
N ALA A 95 -8.59 17.23 7.71
CA ALA A 95 -9.96 16.72 7.60
C ALA A 95 -10.11 15.35 8.30
N LEU A 96 -9.13 14.44 8.12
CA LEU A 96 -9.13 13.14 8.77
C LEU A 96 -8.97 13.23 10.29
N LYS A 97 -8.15 14.15 10.79
CA LYS A 97 -8.04 14.42 12.22
C LYS A 97 -9.35 14.93 12.82
N GLU A 98 -10.05 15.80 12.10
CA GLU A 98 -11.36 16.34 12.55
C GLU A 98 -12.43 15.24 12.69
N ILE A 99 -12.39 14.23 11.83
CA ILE A 99 -13.29 13.07 11.92
C ILE A 99 -12.76 11.92 12.80
N GLY A 100 -11.68 12.17 13.58
CA GLY A 100 -11.22 11.30 14.65
C GLY A 100 -10.06 10.35 14.31
N PHE A 101 -9.45 10.46 13.13
CA PHE A 101 -8.25 9.68 12.82
C PHE A 101 -6.99 10.38 13.34
N GLU A 102 -6.03 9.58 13.80
CA GLU A 102 -4.80 10.07 14.37
C GLU A 102 -3.60 9.78 13.48
N PHE A 103 -2.65 10.74 13.52
CA PHE A 103 -1.36 10.63 12.84
C PHE A 103 -0.25 10.92 13.85
N TYR A 104 0.93 10.36 13.62
CA TYR A 104 2.12 10.61 14.43
C TYR A 104 3.32 10.91 13.52
N LYS A 105 4.33 11.57 14.07
CA LYS A 105 5.59 11.86 13.36
C LYS A 105 6.37 10.57 13.16
N ALA A 106 6.85 10.36 11.93
CA ALA A 106 7.79 9.30 11.62
C ALA A 106 9.10 9.46 12.41
N LYS A 107 9.84 8.38 12.56
CA LYS A 107 11.11 8.35 13.31
C LYS A 107 12.33 8.68 12.45
N LYS A 108 12.29 8.28 11.16
CA LYS A 108 13.44 8.30 10.25
C LYS A 108 13.25 9.17 9.02
N ILE A 109 12.01 9.56 8.73
CA ILE A 109 11.63 10.40 7.59
C ILE A 109 10.83 11.63 8.07
N ASN A 110 10.79 12.66 7.25
CA ASN A 110 10.00 13.86 7.55
C ASN A 110 8.58 13.73 6.97
N SER A 111 7.79 12.82 7.52
CA SER A 111 6.39 12.62 7.15
C SER A 111 5.56 12.22 8.36
N LEU A 112 4.25 12.28 8.22
CA LEU A 112 3.30 11.73 9.19
C LEU A 112 3.02 10.28 8.85
N MET A 113 2.83 9.46 9.88
CA MET A 113 2.40 8.07 9.78
C MET A 113 0.97 7.93 10.31
N VAL A 114 0.21 6.98 9.77
CA VAL A 114 -1.16 6.70 10.19
C VAL A 114 -1.16 5.85 11.46
N LYS A 115 -1.77 6.35 12.55
CA LYS A 115 -1.93 5.58 13.79
C LYS A 115 -3.00 4.49 13.60
N GLY A 116 -2.74 3.30 14.13
CA GLY A 116 -3.67 2.18 14.05
C GLY A 116 -3.70 1.43 12.72
N ALA A 117 -2.82 1.74 11.79
CA ALA A 117 -2.61 0.92 10.60
C ALA A 117 -2.10 -0.49 10.99
N ALA A 118 -2.35 -1.49 10.13
CA ALA A 118 -1.87 -2.86 10.36
C ALA A 118 -0.33 -2.96 10.27
N LEU A 119 0.27 -2.12 9.42
CA LEU A 119 1.73 -2.03 9.24
C LEU A 119 2.08 -0.59 8.89
N ASN A 120 3.13 -0.06 9.49
CA ASN A 120 3.73 1.23 9.16
C ASN A 120 5.16 1.02 8.71
N ILE A 121 5.54 1.57 7.56
CA ILE A 121 6.89 1.48 6.98
C ILE A 121 7.33 2.87 6.58
N GLU A 122 8.51 3.27 6.99
CA GLU A 122 9.16 4.51 6.58
C GLU A 122 10.16 4.20 5.48
N CYS A 123 10.06 4.91 4.36
CA CYS A 123 10.85 4.66 3.16
C CYS A 123 11.65 5.89 2.74
N ARG A 124 12.91 5.67 2.32
CA ARG A 124 13.67 6.60 1.49
C ARG A 124 13.60 6.16 0.03
N LEU A 125 13.46 7.11 -0.87
CA LEU A 125 13.37 6.82 -2.29
C LEU A 125 14.65 6.15 -2.79
N TYR A 126 14.52 4.88 -3.20
CA TYR A 126 15.58 4.10 -3.80
C TYR A 126 15.62 4.28 -5.33
N LYS A 127 14.45 4.24 -5.97
CA LYS A 127 14.33 4.38 -7.43
C LYS A 127 12.96 4.89 -7.83
N GLU A 128 12.92 5.66 -8.91
CA GLU A 128 11.70 6.07 -9.61
C GLU A 128 11.70 5.45 -11.01
N ILE A 129 10.55 4.89 -11.43
CA ILE A 129 10.39 4.23 -12.73
C ILE A 129 9.06 4.64 -13.32
N THR A 130 9.06 5.25 -14.49
CA THR A 130 7.81 5.51 -15.23
C THR A 130 7.38 4.27 -15.99
N LEU A 131 6.16 3.81 -15.71
CA LEU A 131 5.55 2.63 -16.33
C LEU A 131 4.15 2.98 -16.85
N GLY A 132 4.06 3.24 -18.16
CA GLY A 132 2.80 3.64 -18.78
C GLY A 132 2.23 4.93 -18.17
N ASP A 133 1.02 4.88 -17.65
CA ASP A 133 0.30 6.00 -17.04
C ASP A 133 0.57 6.16 -15.52
N HIS A 134 1.52 5.39 -14.99
CA HIS A 134 1.92 5.45 -13.58
C HIS A 134 3.43 5.63 -13.40
N ILE A 135 3.79 6.15 -12.23
CA ILE A 135 5.15 6.21 -11.73
C ILE A 135 5.25 5.26 -10.56
N THR A 136 6.16 4.30 -10.65
CA THR A 136 6.49 3.42 -9.53
C THR A 136 7.65 4.01 -8.74
N PHE A 137 7.39 4.39 -7.50
CA PHE A 137 8.41 4.73 -6.53
C PHE A 137 8.79 3.46 -5.76
N VAL A 138 10.06 3.13 -5.81
CA VAL A 138 10.65 2.07 -4.98
C VAL A 138 11.31 2.74 -3.78
N GLY A 139 10.86 2.40 -2.59
CA GLY A 139 11.42 2.89 -1.33
C GLY A 139 12.22 1.83 -0.62
N GLU A 140 13.41 2.19 -0.15
CA GLU A 140 14.18 1.39 0.79
C GLU A 140 13.60 1.58 2.20
N VAL A 141 13.34 0.47 2.87
CA VAL A 141 12.78 0.46 4.23
C VAL A 141 13.85 0.92 5.23
N VAL A 142 13.58 2.00 5.96
CA VAL A 142 14.47 2.55 6.99
C VAL A 142 13.94 2.39 8.41
N GLU A 143 12.63 2.14 8.56
CA GLU A 143 11.96 1.81 9.82
C GLU A 143 10.67 1.05 9.49
N ALA A 144 10.28 0.10 10.33
CA ALA A 144 9.00 -0.60 10.19
C ALA A 144 8.44 -1.00 11.56
N SER A 145 7.12 -0.94 11.68
CA SER A 145 6.40 -1.45 12.86
C SER A 145 5.06 -2.04 12.43
N ASN A 146 4.70 -3.18 13.00
CA ASN A 146 3.42 -3.82 12.76
C ASN A 146 2.49 -3.70 13.98
N ASN A 147 1.21 -3.83 13.74
CA ASN A 147 0.18 -3.95 14.76
C ASN A 147 -0.48 -5.32 14.62
N PRO A 148 -0.11 -6.31 15.46
CA PRO A 148 -0.61 -7.69 15.32
C PRO A 148 -2.11 -7.83 15.58
N ASP A 149 -2.72 -6.86 16.25
CA ASP A 149 -4.16 -6.87 16.56
C ASP A 149 -5.02 -6.31 15.43
N LYS A 150 -4.38 -5.85 14.32
CA LYS A 150 -5.06 -5.28 13.17
C LYS A 150 -4.98 -6.18 11.95
N VAL A 151 -6.11 -6.35 11.27
CA VAL A 151 -6.21 -7.08 10.00
C VAL A 151 -6.10 -6.08 8.84
N PRO A 152 -5.21 -6.31 7.86
CA PRO A 152 -5.11 -5.45 6.70
C PRO A 152 -6.41 -5.44 5.89
N LEU A 153 -6.74 -4.27 5.33
CA LEU A 153 -7.88 -4.09 4.45
C LEU A 153 -7.52 -4.53 3.02
N ALA A 154 -8.34 -5.37 2.42
CA ALA A 154 -8.24 -5.73 1.01
C ALA A 154 -9.20 -4.89 0.15
N TYR A 155 -8.84 -4.68 -1.11
CA TYR A 155 -9.67 -4.01 -2.10
C TYR A 155 -9.88 -4.91 -3.31
N HIS A 156 -11.14 -5.07 -3.72
CA HIS A 156 -11.51 -5.90 -4.87
C HIS A 156 -12.86 -5.45 -5.43
N LYS A 157 -12.93 -5.30 -6.73
CA LYS A 157 -14.15 -4.90 -7.46
C LYS A 157 -14.81 -3.64 -6.88
N GLY A 158 -14.03 -2.61 -6.60
CA GLY A 158 -14.52 -1.35 -6.06
C GLY A 158 -15.00 -1.40 -4.61
N LYS A 159 -14.71 -2.47 -3.86
CA LYS A 159 -15.16 -2.67 -2.48
C LYS A 159 -14.01 -3.00 -1.55
N TYR A 160 -14.19 -2.62 -0.28
CA TYR A 160 -13.30 -3.05 0.79
C TYR A 160 -13.74 -4.41 1.34
N TRP A 161 -12.75 -5.24 1.66
CA TRP A 161 -12.95 -6.58 2.20
C TRP A 161 -12.06 -6.79 3.42
N ALA A 162 -12.64 -7.31 4.50
CA ALA A 162 -11.88 -7.85 5.62
C ALA A 162 -11.56 -9.32 5.34
N MET A 163 -10.35 -9.75 5.70
CA MET A 163 -9.96 -11.17 5.62
C MET A 163 -10.40 -11.87 6.89
N ASP A 164 -11.44 -12.69 6.79
CA ASP A 164 -12.08 -13.36 7.94
C ASP A 164 -11.88 -14.87 7.97
N LYS A 165 -11.46 -15.50 6.88
CA LYS A 165 -11.35 -16.94 6.77
C LYS A 165 -10.09 -17.40 6.02
N ASN A 166 -9.32 -18.27 6.69
CA ASN A 166 -8.18 -18.93 6.09
C ASN A 166 -8.61 -20.18 5.31
N LEU A 167 -8.05 -20.36 4.12
CA LEU A 167 -8.12 -21.65 3.43
C LEU A 167 -7.06 -22.60 3.98
N VAL A 168 -7.46 -23.84 4.20
CA VAL A 168 -6.57 -24.88 4.71
C VAL A 168 -5.58 -25.26 3.60
N LYS A 169 -4.29 -25.27 3.92
CA LYS A 169 -3.26 -25.79 3.00
C LYS A 169 -3.41 -27.31 2.86
N PRO A 170 -2.93 -27.91 1.73
CA PRO A 170 -2.96 -29.35 1.56
C PRO A 170 -2.40 -30.11 2.76
N SER A 171 -3.04 -31.22 3.15
CA SER A 171 -2.59 -32.10 4.23
C SER A 171 -1.19 -32.63 3.97
N MET A 172 -0.54 -33.19 4.98
CA MET A 172 0.77 -33.83 4.81
C MET A 172 0.72 -34.99 3.79
N GLU A 173 -0.30 -35.81 3.84
CA GLU A 173 -0.52 -36.90 2.90
C GLU A 173 -0.65 -36.40 1.46
N GLU A 174 -1.43 -35.34 1.26
CA GLU A 174 -1.61 -34.72 -0.06
C GLU A 174 -0.32 -34.07 -0.57
N ARG A 175 0.48 -33.45 0.30
CA ARG A 175 1.79 -32.89 -0.07
C ARG A 175 2.76 -33.99 -0.51
N GLU A 176 2.78 -35.13 0.19
CA GLU A 176 3.62 -36.29 -0.19
C GLU A 176 3.16 -36.87 -1.56
N ARG A 177 1.86 -36.97 -1.78
CA ARG A 177 1.30 -37.34 -3.09
C ARG A 177 1.74 -36.38 -4.20
N ILE A 178 1.58 -35.08 -3.97
CA ILE A 178 1.99 -34.03 -4.92
C ILE A 178 3.49 -34.13 -5.21
N LYS A 179 4.33 -34.26 -4.17
CA LYS A 179 5.77 -34.42 -4.30
C LYS A 179 6.14 -35.59 -5.21
N LYS A 180 5.60 -36.79 -4.96
CA LYS A 180 5.82 -37.97 -5.80
C LYS A 180 5.43 -37.73 -7.27
N VAL A 181 4.34 -37.03 -7.52
CA VAL A 181 3.93 -36.69 -8.90
C VAL A 181 4.91 -35.71 -9.54
N VAL A 182 5.30 -34.65 -8.83
CA VAL A 182 6.24 -33.63 -9.34
C VAL A 182 7.62 -34.25 -9.64
N GLU A 183 8.13 -35.12 -8.77
CA GLU A 183 9.43 -35.81 -8.94
C GLU A 183 9.48 -36.66 -10.21
N LYS A 184 8.35 -37.24 -10.68
CA LYS A 184 8.29 -38.00 -11.94
C LYS A 184 8.46 -37.09 -13.18
N HIS A 185 8.33 -35.79 -13.03
CA HIS A 185 8.47 -34.79 -14.09
C HIS A 185 9.70 -33.89 -13.87
N SER A 186 10.68 -34.39 -13.08
CA SER A 186 11.95 -33.67 -12.94
C SER A 186 12.66 -33.56 -14.28
N ARG A 187 13.29 -32.40 -14.54
CA ARG A 187 14.05 -32.11 -15.75
C ARG A 187 15.53 -32.36 -15.55
#